data_af4bd89adab793335ee1424bc753395a
#
_entry.id   af4bd89adab793335ee1424bc753395a
#
_cell.length_a   1.000
_cell.length_b   1.000
_cell.length_c   1.000
_cell.angle_alpha   90.00
_cell.angle_beta   90.00
_cell.angle_gamma   90.00
#
_symmetry.space_group_name_H-M   'P 1'
#
loop_
_entity.id
_entity.type
_entity.pdbx_description
1 polymer ?
#
loop_
_entity_poly.entity_id
_entity_poly.type
_entity_poly.pdbx_seq_one_letter_code
_entity_poly.pdbx_strand_id
1 'polypeptide(L)'
;MALQSQQGEIDEDFVFTARLDSVKNLVMLLRAIHFKDHAIIFMTDRGLKVSVEDSKCVQLSAFIQAEVFEEYTLTEEQVVLKINLAILIECLNIFGSHNTALKMSYRKYGFPLTLLLEEDGVVTDCSIRTQEPEEMLDFDIENAHVLNKVIARADNMKDVLTELDSSSEFVELLLSPDPPYFRLATAGNAGDTKVDISKDSDMIESFNCTTTTVSRYRYSFIKSLLKPLTVSRKVSVRIDDRGLLCLQYMVPADKYTCFIEYFCTPIAEDDDD
;
A
#
# COMPACT_ATOMS: atom_id res chain seq x y z
N MET A 1 22.66 -16.90 -14.85
CA MET A 1 23.16 -18.29 -15.06
C MET A 1 23.21 -19.11 -13.78
N ALA A 2 23.58 -18.59 -12.60
CA ALA A 2 23.60 -19.39 -11.36
C ALA A 2 22.21 -19.82 -10.87
N LEU A 3 21.19 -18.95 -10.96
CA LEU A 3 19.80 -19.29 -10.62
C LEU A 3 19.18 -20.36 -11.52
N GLN A 4 19.68 -20.53 -12.76
CA GLN A 4 19.21 -21.55 -13.69
C GLN A 4 19.81 -22.95 -13.43
N SER A 5 20.98 -23.04 -12.79
CA SER A 5 21.68 -24.31 -12.59
C SER A 5 21.25 -25.11 -11.37
N GLN A 6 20.48 -24.53 -10.44
CA GLN A 6 19.92 -25.24 -9.27
C GLN A 6 18.48 -25.76 -9.46
N GLN A 7 17.96 -25.73 -10.69
CA GLN A 7 16.59 -26.10 -11.06
C GLN A 7 16.28 -27.60 -11.05
N GLY A 8 17.17 -28.46 -10.60
CA GLY A 8 17.11 -29.92 -10.86
C GLY A 8 16.46 -30.81 -9.81
N GLU A 9 16.31 -30.41 -8.55
CA GLU A 9 15.95 -31.40 -7.50
C GLU A 9 15.05 -30.94 -6.33
N ILE A 10 14.51 -29.71 -6.28
CA ILE A 10 13.87 -29.23 -5.02
C ILE A 10 12.49 -28.56 -5.21
N ASP A 11 11.88 -28.55 -6.38
CA ASP A 11 10.61 -27.81 -6.59
C ASP A 11 9.34 -28.55 -6.09
N GLU A 12 9.38 -29.85 -5.81
CA GLU A 12 8.20 -30.62 -5.39
C GLU A 12 7.74 -30.35 -3.94
N ASP A 13 8.57 -29.70 -3.11
CA ASP A 13 8.30 -29.45 -1.67
C ASP A 13 7.76 -28.06 -1.36
N PHE A 14 7.65 -27.14 -2.33
CA PHE A 14 7.24 -25.76 -2.10
C PHE A 14 5.78 -25.52 -2.50
N VAL A 15 5.01 -24.92 -1.59
CA VAL A 15 3.64 -24.48 -1.90
C VAL A 15 3.62 -23.20 -2.70
N PHE A 16 4.70 -22.41 -2.64
CA PHE A 16 4.84 -21.16 -3.37
C PHE A 16 6.26 -20.96 -3.87
N THR A 17 6.39 -20.57 -5.13
CA THR A 17 7.63 -20.09 -5.75
C THR A 17 7.35 -18.93 -6.68
N ALA A 18 8.21 -17.92 -6.66
CA ALA A 18 8.12 -16.79 -7.58
C ALA A 18 9.51 -16.26 -7.95
N ARG A 19 9.66 -15.73 -9.17
CA ARG A 19 10.92 -15.21 -9.68
C ARG A 19 10.75 -13.84 -10.30
N LEU A 20 11.72 -12.95 -10.01
CA LEU A 20 11.86 -11.63 -10.62
C LEU A 20 13.29 -11.43 -11.12
N ASP A 21 13.47 -10.81 -12.28
CA ASP A 21 14.77 -10.38 -12.76
C ASP A 21 15.28 -9.14 -12.05
N SER A 22 14.38 -8.37 -11.44
CA SER A 22 14.71 -7.16 -10.69
C SER A 22 13.78 -6.96 -9.50
N VAL A 23 14.37 -6.76 -8.32
CA VAL A 23 13.64 -6.45 -7.07
C VAL A 23 13.13 -5.01 -7.00
N LYS A 24 13.51 -4.14 -7.92
CA LYS A 24 13.27 -2.70 -7.90
C LYS A 24 11.82 -2.31 -7.59
N ASN A 25 10.89 -2.83 -8.38
CA ASN A 25 9.46 -2.50 -8.23
C ASN A 25 8.89 -3.07 -6.94
N LEU A 26 9.29 -4.28 -6.57
CA LEU A 26 8.87 -4.92 -5.32
C LEU A 26 9.34 -4.10 -4.11
N VAL A 27 10.61 -3.74 -4.05
CA VAL A 27 11.18 -2.92 -2.96
C VAL A 27 10.50 -1.55 -2.90
N MET A 28 10.25 -0.90 -4.04
CA MET A 28 9.55 0.39 -4.11
C MET A 28 8.14 0.30 -3.50
N LEU A 29 7.37 -0.72 -3.85
CA LEU A 29 6.00 -0.93 -3.34
C LEU A 29 6.01 -1.24 -1.85
N LEU A 30 6.89 -2.14 -1.39
CA LEU A 30 6.98 -2.51 0.02
C LEU A 30 7.42 -1.32 0.90
N ARG A 31 8.36 -0.49 0.43
CA ARG A 31 8.75 0.74 1.12
C ARG A 31 7.62 1.75 1.21
N ALA A 32 6.78 1.83 0.19
CA ALA A 32 5.65 2.76 0.15
C ALA A 32 4.59 2.42 1.22
N ILE A 33 4.38 1.13 1.53
CA ILE A 33 3.43 0.69 2.55
C ILE A 33 4.04 0.48 3.94
N HIS A 34 5.37 0.62 4.07
CA HIS A 34 6.06 0.37 5.33
C HIS A 34 5.87 1.52 6.33
N PHE A 35 4.86 1.42 7.18
CA PHE A 35 4.63 2.32 8.31
C PHE A 35 4.57 1.59 9.66
N LYS A 36 4.58 0.24 9.66
CA LYS A 36 4.73 -0.66 10.80
C LYS A 36 5.69 -1.80 10.44
N ASP A 37 6.28 -2.42 11.45
CA ASP A 37 7.33 -3.43 11.27
C ASP A 37 6.83 -4.75 10.68
N HIS A 38 5.56 -5.11 10.89
CA HIS A 38 4.99 -6.36 10.43
C HIS A 38 3.97 -6.15 9.31
N ALA A 39 3.95 -7.11 8.39
CA ALA A 39 2.96 -7.20 7.32
C ALA A 39 2.40 -8.61 7.22
N ILE A 40 1.18 -8.72 6.70
CA ILE A 40 0.60 -9.98 6.26
C ILE A 40 0.70 -10.06 4.75
N ILE A 41 1.23 -11.18 4.26
CA ILE A 41 1.35 -11.48 2.83
C ILE A 41 0.30 -12.52 2.49
N PHE A 42 -0.55 -12.19 1.52
CA PHE A 42 -1.49 -13.10 0.89
C PHE A 42 -0.94 -13.44 -0.49
N MET A 43 -0.76 -14.73 -0.74
CA MET A 43 -0.35 -15.30 -2.02
C MET A 43 -1.55 -16.00 -2.62
N THR A 44 -1.97 -15.59 -3.82
CA THR A 44 -3.10 -16.17 -4.56
C THR A 44 -2.67 -16.41 -6.01
N ASP A 45 -3.51 -17.04 -6.80
CA ASP A 45 -3.31 -17.18 -8.25
C ASP A 45 -3.18 -15.82 -8.98
N ARG A 46 -3.76 -14.74 -8.41
CA ARG A 46 -3.70 -13.39 -8.95
C ARG A 46 -2.39 -12.65 -8.64
N GLY A 47 -1.59 -13.16 -7.68
CA GLY A 47 -0.36 -12.54 -7.25
C GLY A 47 -0.25 -12.34 -5.75
N LEU A 48 0.56 -11.37 -5.34
CA LEU A 48 0.82 -11.03 -3.95
C LEU A 48 0.02 -9.80 -3.53
N LYS A 49 -0.66 -9.89 -2.38
CA LYS A 49 -1.15 -8.74 -1.62
C LYS A 49 -0.35 -8.66 -0.33
N VAL A 50 0.34 -7.54 -0.10
CA VAL A 50 1.08 -7.28 1.14
C VAL A 50 0.36 -6.18 1.89
N SER A 51 -0.11 -6.46 3.10
CA SER A 51 -0.95 -5.56 3.90
C SER A 51 -0.29 -5.24 5.23
N VAL A 52 -0.32 -3.97 5.59
CA VAL A 52 0.12 -3.43 6.88
C VAL A 52 -1.04 -2.72 7.54
N GLU A 53 -1.31 -3.03 8.79
CA GLU A 53 -2.45 -2.48 9.55
C GLU A 53 -1.97 -1.86 10.86
N ASP A 54 -2.64 -0.79 11.31
CA ASP A 54 -2.46 -0.22 12.64
C ASP A 54 -3.80 0.02 13.32
N SER A 55 -3.89 -0.47 14.57
CA SER A 55 -5.01 -0.18 15.52
C SER A 55 -6.39 -0.54 14.96
N LYS A 56 -6.47 -1.40 13.95
CA LYS A 56 -7.71 -1.72 13.23
C LYS A 56 -8.46 -0.49 12.68
N CYS A 57 -7.73 0.59 12.46
CA CYS A 57 -8.28 1.86 11.96
C CYS A 57 -7.66 2.28 10.62
N VAL A 58 -6.45 1.83 10.33
CA VAL A 58 -5.76 2.16 9.08
C VAL A 58 -5.08 0.93 8.50
N GLN A 59 -5.22 0.75 7.20
CA GLN A 59 -4.61 -0.34 6.45
C GLN A 59 -4.04 0.18 5.14
N LEU A 60 -2.80 -0.25 4.83
CA LEU A 60 -2.18 -0.08 3.51
C LEU A 60 -1.91 -1.44 2.90
N SER A 61 -2.28 -1.62 1.64
CA SER A 61 -2.06 -2.86 0.90
C SER A 61 -1.42 -2.58 -0.45
N ALA A 62 -0.32 -3.26 -0.75
CA ALA A 62 0.29 -3.26 -2.07
C ALA A 62 -0.11 -4.53 -2.82
N PHE A 63 -0.50 -4.36 -4.09
CA PHE A 63 -0.89 -5.45 -4.98
C PHE A 63 0.15 -5.61 -6.08
N ILE A 64 0.77 -6.79 -6.15
CA ILE A 64 1.75 -7.20 -7.14
C ILE A 64 1.14 -8.36 -7.93
N GLN A 65 0.69 -8.09 -9.15
CA GLN A 65 0.03 -9.07 -10.00
C GLN A 65 0.98 -10.21 -10.36
N ALA A 66 0.46 -11.43 -10.55
CA ALA A 66 1.25 -12.60 -10.89
C ALA A 66 2.07 -12.40 -12.19
N GLU A 67 1.53 -11.63 -13.16
CA GLU A 67 2.17 -11.31 -14.44
C GLU A 67 3.42 -10.43 -14.31
N VAL A 68 3.63 -9.81 -13.15
CA VAL A 68 4.87 -9.04 -12.85
C VAL A 68 6.05 -9.97 -12.66
N PHE A 69 5.80 -11.21 -12.24
CA PHE A 69 6.81 -12.25 -12.03
C PHE A 69 7.08 -13.00 -13.34
N GLU A 70 8.33 -13.41 -13.56
CA GLU A 70 8.68 -14.27 -14.68
C GLU A 70 8.17 -15.70 -14.48
N GLU A 71 8.22 -16.15 -13.23
CA GLU A 71 7.68 -17.43 -12.78
C GLU A 71 6.86 -17.16 -11.52
N TYR A 72 5.65 -17.70 -11.47
CA TYR A 72 4.77 -17.62 -10.33
C TYR A 72 3.99 -18.92 -10.20
N THR A 73 4.25 -19.68 -9.17
CA THR A 73 3.62 -20.97 -8.93
C THR A 73 3.08 -21.04 -7.52
N LEU A 74 1.82 -21.40 -7.40
CA LEU A 74 1.14 -21.61 -6.15
C LEU A 74 0.37 -22.94 -6.24
N THR A 75 0.58 -23.87 -5.31
CA THR A 75 -0.06 -25.20 -5.32
C THR A 75 -1.31 -25.24 -4.45
N GLU A 76 -1.51 -24.27 -3.57
CA GLU A 76 -2.68 -24.12 -2.72
C GLU A 76 -3.57 -22.99 -3.25
N GLU A 77 -4.84 -22.95 -2.88
CA GLU A 77 -5.76 -21.88 -3.28
C GLU A 77 -5.28 -20.51 -2.75
N GLN A 78 -4.77 -20.49 -1.53
CA GLN A 78 -4.23 -19.31 -0.88
C GLN A 78 -3.18 -19.69 0.18
N VAL A 79 -2.10 -18.94 0.22
CA VAL A 79 -1.11 -18.98 1.32
C VAL A 79 -1.09 -17.64 2.02
N VAL A 80 -1.19 -17.66 3.35
CA VAL A 80 -1.15 -16.44 4.17
C VAL A 80 -0.06 -16.59 5.22
N LEU A 81 0.79 -15.57 5.35
CA LEU A 81 1.83 -15.53 6.36
C LEU A 81 2.03 -14.11 6.90
N LYS A 82 2.45 -14.01 8.17
CA LYS A 82 2.90 -12.76 8.78
C LYS A 82 4.43 -12.73 8.81
N ILE A 83 5.01 -11.57 8.48
CA ILE A 83 6.46 -11.40 8.36
C ILE A 83 6.89 -10.03 8.90
N ASN A 84 8.15 -9.93 9.33
CA ASN A 84 8.75 -8.63 9.59
C ASN A 84 9.09 -7.94 8.25
N LEU A 85 8.34 -6.88 7.91
CA LEU A 85 8.45 -6.15 6.65
C LEU A 85 9.77 -5.40 6.52
N ALA A 86 10.30 -4.87 7.64
CA ALA A 86 11.59 -4.18 7.64
C ALA A 86 12.70 -5.13 7.23
N ILE A 87 12.73 -6.34 7.81
CA ILE A 87 13.72 -7.38 7.47
C ILE A 87 13.55 -7.80 6.00
N LEU A 88 12.32 -7.99 5.52
CA LEU A 88 12.08 -8.33 4.12
C LEU A 88 12.68 -7.26 3.18
N ILE A 89 12.42 -5.98 3.45
CA ILE A 89 12.94 -4.86 2.67
C ILE A 89 14.47 -4.80 2.73
N GLU A 90 15.07 -5.04 3.90
CA GLU A 90 16.53 -5.07 4.08
C GLU A 90 17.17 -6.20 3.28
N CYS A 91 16.62 -7.42 3.35
CA CYS A 91 17.09 -8.56 2.55
C CYS A 91 17.00 -8.28 1.05
N LEU A 92 15.86 -7.78 0.57
CA LEU A 92 15.67 -7.44 -0.84
C LEU A 92 16.61 -6.35 -1.34
N ASN A 93 17.13 -5.52 -0.45
CA ASN A 93 18.05 -4.41 -0.78
C ASN A 93 19.52 -4.71 -0.40
N ILE A 94 19.87 -5.97 -0.20
CA ILE A 94 21.20 -6.37 0.34
C ILE A 94 22.36 -5.91 -0.51
N PHE A 95 22.20 -5.86 -1.83
CA PHE A 95 23.23 -5.36 -2.76
C PHE A 95 23.15 -3.83 -2.99
N GLY A 96 22.09 -3.17 -2.49
CA GLY A 96 21.90 -1.72 -2.65
C GLY A 96 21.58 -1.28 -4.08
N SER A 97 21.45 -2.21 -5.02
CA SER A 97 21.13 -1.95 -6.43
C SER A 97 19.71 -2.39 -6.78
N HIS A 98 19.30 -2.00 -8.00
CA HIS A 98 17.98 -2.37 -8.52
C HIS A 98 18.03 -3.54 -9.51
N ASN A 99 19.21 -4.06 -9.82
CA ASN A 99 19.40 -5.13 -10.82
C ASN A 99 19.50 -6.52 -10.18
N THR A 100 19.16 -6.64 -8.90
CA THR A 100 19.21 -7.89 -8.17
C THR A 100 18.06 -8.81 -8.64
N ALA A 101 18.39 -9.99 -9.12
CA ALA A 101 17.42 -11.03 -9.40
C ALA A 101 16.99 -11.71 -8.11
N LEU A 102 15.74 -12.16 -8.06
CA LEU A 102 15.13 -12.79 -6.89
C LEU A 102 14.43 -14.08 -7.25
N LYS A 103 14.70 -15.15 -6.49
CA LYS A 103 13.79 -16.31 -6.37
C LYS A 103 13.26 -16.35 -4.95
N MET A 104 11.93 -16.32 -4.80
CA MET A 104 11.20 -16.43 -3.54
C MET A 104 10.60 -17.82 -3.44
N SER A 105 10.69 -18.47 -2.27
CA SER A 105 10.09 -19.79 -2.07
C SER A 105 9.57 -19.96 -0.64
N TYR A 106 8.43 -20.65 -0.51
CA TYR A 106 7.81 -20.99 0.77
C TYR A 106 7.30 -22.42 0.75
N ARG A 107 7.72 -23.23 1.75
CA ARG A 107 7.37 -24.65 1.77
C ARG A 107 5.97 -24.90 2.32
N LYS A 108 5.71 -24.45 3.52
CA LYS A 108 4.44 -24.62 4.24
C LYS A 108 4.43 -23.82 5.51
N TYR A 109 3.29 -23.77 6.17
CA TYR A 109 3.11 -23.15 7.47
C TYR A 109 4.21 -23.53 8.49
N GLY A 110 4.74 -22.51 9.18
CA GLY A 110 5.81 -22.65 10.17
C GLY A 110 7.24 -22.67 9.62
N PHE A 111 7.40 -22.76 8.30
CA PHE A 111 8.70 -22.64 7.63
C PHE A 111 9.05 -21.18 7.33
N PRO A 112 10.34 -20.84 7.19
CA PRO A 112 10.73 -19.49 6.75
C PRO A 112 10.34 -19.24 5.30
N LEU A 113 10.13 -17.96 4.96
CA LEU A 113 10.16 -17.47 3.58
C LEU A 113 11.61 -17.35 3.16
N THR A 114 12.01 -18.07 2.11
CA THR A 114 13.36 -18.07 1.58
C THR A 114 13.47 -17.16 0.38
N LEU A 115 14.50 -16.31 0.36
CA LEU A 115 14.84 -15.41 -0.73
C LEU A 115 16.25 -15.77 -1.23
N LEU A 116 16.36 -16.16 -2.47
CA LEU A 116 17.64 -16.30 -3.16
C LEU A 116 17.85 -15.11 -4.07
N LEU A 117 18.85 -14.29 -3.76
CA LEU A 117 19.17 -13.04 -4.42
C LEU A 117 20.48 -13.17 -5.19
N GLU A 118 20.49 -12.74 -6.45
CA GLU A 118 21.69 -12.81 -7.29
C GLU A 118 21.97 -11.46 -7.96
N GLU A 119 23.23 -11.03 -7.89
CA GLU A 119 23.73 -9.86 -8.60
C GLU A 119 25.19 -10.05 -8.94
N ASP A 120 25.56 -9.85 -10.21
CA ASP A 120 26.95 -9.93 -10.72
C ASP A 120 27.68 -11.24 -10.35
N GLY A 121 26.94 -12.35 -10.28
CA GLY A 121 27.46 -13.67 -9.94
C GLY A 121 27.64 -13.92 -8.44
N VAL A 122 27.26 -12.99 -7.59
CA VAL A 122 27.16 -13.16 -6.13
C VAL A 122 25.76 -13.59 -5.76
N VAL A 123 25.65 -14.69 -5.03
CA VAL A 123 24.36 -15.25 -4.59
C VAL A 123 24.26 -15.15 -3.07
N THR A 124 23.13 -14.64 -2.59
CA THR A 124 22.83 -14.56 -1.16
C THR A 124 21.52 -15.29 -0.87
N ASP A 125 21.53 -16.16 0.12
CA ASP A 125 20.35 -16.86 0.65
C ASP A 125 19.92 -16.21 1.96
N CYS A 126 18.67 -15.72 2.01
CA CYS A 126 18.04 -15.12 3.18
C CYS A 126 16.82 -15.94 3.58
N SER A 127 16.81 -16.46 4.81
CA SER A 127 15.66 -17.16 5.39
C SER A 127 14.98 -16.29 6.44
N ILE A 128 13.77 -15.82 6.14
CA ILE A 128 13.01 -14.91 7.01
C ILE A 128 11.96 -15.70 7.76
N ARG A 129 11.99 -15.64 9.09
CA ARG A 129 10.99 -16.31 9.94
C ARG A 129 9.61 -15.78 9.69
N THR A 130 8.65 -16.67 9.50
CA THR A 130 7.24 -16.35 9.41
C THR A 130 6.55 -16.53 10.75
N GLN A 131 5.44 -15.85 10.93
CA GLN A 131 4.57 -15.92 12.09
C GLN A 131 3.17 -16.28 11.65
N GLU A 132 2.35 -16.71 12.61
CA GLU A 132 0.93 -16.91 12.37
C GLU A 132 0.26 -15.59 12.06
N PRO A 133 -0.50 -15.49 10.94
CA PRO A 133 -1.20 -14.29 10.60
C PRO A 133 -2.32 -14.01 11.62
N GLU A 134 -2.43 -12.75 12.03
CA GLU A 134 -3.58 -12.26 12.78
C GLU A 134 -4.74 -11.97 11.84
N GLU A 135 -5.95 -12.04 12.36
CA GLU A 135 -7.14 -11.63 11.61
C GLU A 135 -7.08 -10.12 11.33
N MET A 136 -7.08 -9.76 10.06
CA MET A 136 -7.16 -8.37 9.60
C MET A 136 -8.60 -7.96 9.40
N LEU A 137 -8.88 -6.66 9.54
CA LEU A 137 -10.17 -6.14 9.10
C LEU A 137 -10.27 -6.20 7.58
N ASP A 138 -11.40 -6.66 7.10
CA ASP A 138 -11.75 -6.59 5.69
C ASP A 138 -12.36 -5.21 5.41
N PHE A 139 -11.49 -4.27 5.03
CA PHE A 139 -11.94 -2.97 4.57
C PHE A 139 -12.36 -3.10 3.11
N ASP A 140 -13.65 -3.08 2.86
CA ASP A 140 -14.19 -3.00 1.51
C ASP A 140 -15.12 -1.79 1.38
N ILE A 141 -14.90 -1.03 0.31
CA ILE A 141 -15.84 -0.01 -0.14
C ILE A 141 -16.55 -0.55 -1.37
N GLU A 142 -17.76 -1.09 -1.17
CA GLU A 142 -18.62 -1.42 -2.28
C GLU A 142 -18.91 -0.16 -3.12
N ASN A 143 -18.78 -0.27 -4.43
CA ASN A 143 -19.00 0.86 -5.34
C ASN A 143 -20.41 1.48 -5.19
N ALA A 144 -21.37 0.71 -4.70
CA ALA A 144 -22.74 1.16 -4.44
C ALA A 144 -22.85 2.17 -3.28
N HIS A 145 -21.88 2.17 -2.36
CA HIS A 145 -21.85 3.04 -1.18
C HIS A 145 -20.91 4.23 -1.31
N VAL A 146 -20.17 4.33 -2.43
CA VAL A 146 -19.29 5.47 -2.69
C VAL A 146 -20.10 6.72 -3.00
N LEU A 147 -20.14 7.66 -2.06
CA LEU A 147 -20.81 8.94 -2.23
C LEU A 147 -19.99 9.94 -3.06
N ASN A 148 -18.68 9.94 -2.85
CA ASN A 148 -17.77 10.89 -3.46
C ASN A 148 -16.50 10.21 -3.96
N LYS A 149 -16.09 10.59 -5.18
CA LYS A 149 -14.85 10.11 -5.81
C LYS A 149 -14.13 11.25 -6.50
N VAL A 150 -12.89 11.48 -6.14
CA VAL A 150 -12.00 12.47 -6.76
C VAL A 150 -10.74 11.76 -7.23
N ILE A 151 -10.31 12.04 -8.47
CA ILE A 151 -9.01 11.58 -8.98
C ILE A 151 -8.11 12.80 -9.12
N ALA A 152 -6.97 12.75 -8.45
CA ALA A 152 -6.01 13.84 -8.43
C ALA A 152 -4.60 13.35 -8.81
N ARG A 153 -3.74 14.29 -9.20
CA ARG A 153 -2.32 14.05 -9.42
C ARG A 153 -1.64 13.84 -8.07
N ALA A 154 -0.80 12.80 -7.99
CA ALA A 154 -0.21 12.38 -6.72
C ALA A 154 0.81 13.38 -6.16
N ASP A 155 1.64 13.99 -7.02
CA ASP A 155 2.61 15.01 -6.64
C ASP A 155 1.94 16.25 -6.00
N ASN A 156 0.90 16.80 -6.63
CA ASN A 156 0.16 17.93 -6.08
C ASN A 156 -0.55 17.57 -4.77
N MET A 157 -1.15 16.36 -4.69
CA MET A 157 -1.78 15.91 -3.44
C MET A 157 -0.76 15.76 -2.31
N LYS A 158 0.45 15.28 -2.61
CA LYS A 158 1.55 15.21 -1.66
C LYS A 158 1.93 16.59 -1.14
N ASP A 159 2.07 17.59 -2.05
CA ASP A 159 2.41 18.95 -1.67
C ASP A 159 1.35 19.53 -0.74
N VAL A 160 0.06 19.39 -1.07
CA VAL A 160 -1.07 19.82 -0.22
C VAL A 160 -1.02 19.18 1.16
N LEU A 161 -0.82 17.86 1.25
CA LEU A 161 -0.75 17.16 2.54
C LEU A 161 0.48 17.53 3.36
N THR A 162 1.57 17.94 2.71
CA THR A 162 2.81 18.37 3.38
C THR A 162 2.68 19.76 4.01
N GLU A 163 1.81 20.62 3.46
CA GLU A 163 1.52 21.96 3.97
C GLU A 163 0.61 21.98 5.22
N LEU A 164 -0.04 20.84 5.53
CA LEU A 164 -0.92 20.74 6.69
C LEU A 164 -0.13 20.83 8.00
N ASP A 165 -0.72 21.51 9.02
CA ASP A 165 -0.08 21.64 10.33
C ASP A 165 0.03 20.30 11.04
N SER A 166 1.27 19.81 11.18
CA SER A 166 1.58 18.52 11.80
C SER A 166 1.37 18.47 13.31
N SER A 167 1.11 19.60 13.97
CA SER A 167 0.75 19.67 15.38
C SER A 167 -0.73 19.41 15.65
N SER A 168 -1.56 19.35 14.58
CA SER A 168 -2.96 19.00 14.70
C SER A 168 -3.15 17.51 15.03
N GLU A 169 -4.11 17.19 15.86
CA GLU A 169 -4.47 15.80 16.20
C GLU A 169 -5.22 15.12 15.04
N PHE A 170 -5.94 15.89 14.24
CA PHE A 170 -6.76 15.36 13.14
C PHE A 170 -6.64 16.21 11.87
N VAL A 171 -7.00 15.60 10.76
CA VAL A 171 -7.28 16.25 9.49
C VAL A 171 -8.76 16.12 9.20
N GLU A 172 -9.43 17.23 8.98
CA GLU A 172 -10.79 17.26 8.50
C GLU A 172 -10.78 17.26 6.95
N LEU A 173 -11.50 16.35 6.35
CA LEU A 173 -11.65 16.22 4.92
C LEU A 173 -13.10 16.46 4.55
N LEU A 174 -13.34 17.46 3.69
CA LEU A 174 -14.65 17.78 3.12
C LEU A 174 -14.61 17.52 1.63
N LEU A 175 -15.61 16.78 1.13
CA LEU A 175 -15.93 16.65 -0.29
C LEU A 175 -17.38 17.08 -0.50
N SER A 176 -17.62 17.93 -1.51
CA SER A 176 -18.95 18.51 -1.78
C SER A 176 -19.15 18.75 -3.29
N PRO A 177 -20.36 18.56 -3.81
CA PRO A 177 -20.69 19.01 -5.18
C PRO A 177 -20.62 20.53 -5.34
N ASP A 178 -20.74 21.27 -4.24
CA ASP A 178 -20.74 22.73 -4.17
C ASP A 178 -19.44 23.27 -3.54
N PRO A 179 -19.09 24.58 -3.75
CA PRO A 179 -17.93 25.17 -3.09
C PRO A 179 -17.92 24.94 -1.56
N PRO A 180 -16.79 24.57 -0.96
CA PRO A 180 -15.43 24.63 -1.50
C PRO A 180 -14.98 23.41 -2.30
N TYR A 181 -15.84 22.51 -2.67
CA TYR A 181 -15.63 21.27 -3.42
C TYR A 181 -14.78 20.24 -2.69
N PHE A 182 -13.49 20.49 -2.52
CA PHE A 182 -12.56 19.65 -1.78
C PHE A 182 -11.77 20.52 -0.80
N ARG A 183 -11.91 20.26 0.50
CA ARG A 183 -11.17 20.96 1.54
C ARG A 183 -10.46 19.98 2.44
N LEU A 184 -9.22 20.31 2.79
CA LEU A 184 -8.48 19.75 3.89
C LEU A 184 -8.26 20.83 4.94
N ALA A 185 -8.53 20.50 6.21
CA ALA A 185 -8.34 21.45 7.31
C ALA A 185 -7.66 20.78 8.49
N THR A 186 -6.84 21.57 9.20
CA THR A 186 -6.18 21.18 10.45
C THR A 186 -6.33 22.32 11.45
N ALA A 187 -6.43 21.98 12.74
CA ALA A 187 -6.42 22.91 13.86
C ALA A 187 -5.27 22.50 14.80
N GLY A 188 -4.19 23.23 14.77
CA GLY A 188 -2.97 22.93 15.52
C GLY A 188 -2.41 24.14 16.26
N ASN A 189 -1.16 24.01 16.73
CA ASN A 189 -0.51 25.06 17.51
C ASN A 189 -0.27 26.35 16.73
N ALA A 190 -0.16 26.28 15.40
CA ALA A 190 -0.03 27.45 14.53
C ALA A 190 -1.37 28.12 14.21
N GLY A 191 -2.49 27.55 14.65
CA GLY A 191 -3.85 27.98 14.35
C GLY A 191 -4.54 27.08 13.34
N ASP A 192 -5.62 27.58 12.76
CA ASP A 192 -6.43 26.85 11.79
C ASP A 192 -5.88 27.03 10.38
N THR A 193 -5.61 25.93 9.71
CA THR A 193 -5.22 25.89 8.30
C THR A 193 -6.31 25.23 7.47
N LYS A 194 -6.71 25.87 6.37
CA LYS A 194 -7.69 25.34 5.42
C LYS A 194 -7.13 25.44 4.00
N VAL A 195 -7.10 24.32 3.30
CA VAL A 195 -6.69 24.25 1.91
C VAL A 195 -7.90 23.88 1.07
N ASP A 196 -8.37 24.81 0.25
CA ASP A 196 -9.51 24.63 -0.67
C ASP A 196 -9.00 24.31 -2.08
N ILE A 197 -9.48 23.20 -2.63
CA ILE A 197 -9.11 22.72 -3.96
C ILE A 197 -10.35 22.78 -4.84
N SER A 198 -10.30 23.66 -5.87
CA SER A 198 -11.38 23.75 -6.86
C SER A 198 -11.48 22.46 -7.66
N LYS A 199 -12.70 22.05 -8.03
CA LYS A 199 -12.92 20.93 -8.95
C LYS A 199 -12.30 21.15 -10.34
N ASP A 200 -12.08 22.41 -10.72
CA ASP A 200 -11.49 22.83 -12.01
C ASP A 200 -9.97 23.07 -11.88
N SER A 201 -9.35 22.73 -10.77
CA SER A 201 -7.91 22.81 -10.56
C SER A 201 -7.15 21.83 -11.46
N ASP A 202 -6.00 22.25 -12.00
CA ASP A 202 -5.12 21.41 -12.82
C ASP A 202 -4.65 20.12 -12.11
N MET A 203 -4.73 20.06 -10.79
CA MET A 203 -4.42 18.85 -10.03
C MET A 203 -5.56 17.83 -10.05
N ILE A 204 -6.79 18.23 -10.38
CA ILE A 204 -7.97 17.37 -10.40
C ILE A 204 -8.20 16.86 -11.82
N GLU A 205 -8.17 15.54 -11.99
CA GLU A 205 -8.45 14.89 -13.28
C GLU A 205 -9.92 14.47 -13.41
N SER A 206 -10.55 14.13 -12.30
CA SER A 206 -11.96 13.74 -12.26
C SER A 206 -12.55 14.12 -10.92
N PHE A 207 -13.73 14.71 -10.95
CA PHE A 207 -14.48 15.09 -9.75
C PHE A 207 -15.92 14.60 -9.87
N ASN A 208 -16.28 13.63 -9.04
CA ASN A 208 -17.62 13.07 -8.98
C ASN A 208 -18.07 13.02 -7.53
N CYS A 209 -18.72 14.09 -7.08
CA CYS A 209 -19.27 14.21 -5.74
C CYS A 209 -20.77 14.43 -5.84
N THR A 210 -21.54 13.64 -5.12
CA THR A 210 -23.01 13.69 -5.15
C THR A 210 -23.59 14.29 -3.88
N THR A 211 -22.85 14.22 -2.78
CA THR A 211 -23.31 14.65 -1.46
C THR A 211 -22.16 15.32 -0.72
N THR A 212 -22.45 16.32 0.10
CA THR A 212 -21.43 16.89 1.00
C THR A 212 -21.13 15.90 2.11
N THR A 213 -19.87 15.52 2.23
CA THR A 213 -19.34 14.70 3.31
C THR A 213 -18.24 15.46 4.05
N VAL A 214 -18.26 15.39 5.37
CA VAL A 214 -17.21 15.91 6.26
C VAL A 214 -16.81 14.81 7.19
N SER A 215 -15.54 14.47 7.24
CA SER A 215 -15.04 13.43 8.14
C SER A 215 -13.68 13.83 8.70
N ARG A 216 -13.39 13.39 9.92
CA ARG A 216 -12.13 13.67 10.61
C ARG A 216 -11.33 12.38 10.75
N TYR A 217 -10.03 12.47 10.48
CA TYR A 217 -9.11 11.35 10.56
C TYR A 217 -7.90 11.74 11.41
N ARG A 218 -7.36 10.80 12.20
CA ARG A 218 -6.16 11.08 13.00
C ARG A 218 -5.01 11.50 12.08
N TYR A 219 -4.36 12.62 12.40
CA TYR A 219 -3.26 13.15 11.60
C TYR A 219 -2.12 12.12 11.42
N SER A 220 -1.81 11.34 12.46
CA SER A 220 -0.78 10.30 12.40
C SER A 220 -1.07 9.24 11.33
N PHE A 221 -2.34 8.93 11.06
CA PHE A 221 -2.73 7.99 10.00
C PHE A 221 -2.63 8.65 8.62
N ILE A 222 -3.10 9.89 8.49
CA ILE A 222 -2.98 10.65 7.23
C ILE A 222 -1.52 10.82 6.81
N LYS A 223 -0.60 10.98 7.75
CA LYS A 223 0.85 11.06 7.47
C LYS A 223 1.37 9.83 6.71
N SER A 224 0.80 8.66 6.92
CA SER A 224 1.19 7.43 6.21
C SER A 224 0.89 7.46 4.70
N LEU A 225 -0.03 8.35 4.25
CA LEU A 225 -0.37 8.56 2.84
C LEU A 225 0.80 9.15 2.01
N LEU A 226 1.73 9.85 2.65
CA LEU A 226 2.79 10.58 1.95
C LEU A 226 3.75 9.64 1.20
N LYS A 227 4.05 8.46 1.78
CA LYS A 227 4.96 7.50 1.14
C LYS A 227 4.41 6.95 -0.18
N PRO A 228 3.16 6.41 -0.25
CA PRO A 228 2.58 5.98 -1.52
C PRO A 228 2.48 7.08 -2.57
N LEU A 229 2.19 8.34 -2.17
CA LEU A 229 2.13 9.46 -3.10
C LEU A 229 3.46 9.72 -3.82
N THR A 230 4.61 9.46 -3.15
CA THR A 230 5.94 9.68 -3.76
C THR A 230 6.25 8.76 -4.94
N VAL A 231 5.58 7.61 -5.02
CA VAL A 231 5.82 6.60 -6.06
C VAL A 231 4.68 6.50 -7.06
N SER A 232 3.61 7.29 -6.85
CA SER A 232 2.39 7.22 -7.64
C SER A 232 2.29 8.34 -8.67
N ARG A 233 1.56 8.11 -9.76
CA ARG A 233 1.18 9.14 -10.72
C ARG A 233 -0.11 9.85 -10.32
N LYS A 234 -1.08 9.05 -9.89
CA LYS A 234 -2.45 9.48 -9.59
C LYS A 234 -2.92 8.81 -8.32
N VAL A 235 -3.83 9.46 -7.65
CA VAL A 235 -4.55 8.94 -6.50
C VAL A 235 -6.04 9.16 -6.68
N SER A 236 -6.83 8.11 -6.45
CA SER A 236 -8.28 8.21 -6.34
C SER A 236 -8.65 8.28 -4.87
N VAL A 237 -9.32 9.34 -4.46
CA VAL A 237 -9.87 9.54 -3.10
C VAL A 237 -11.35 9.18 -3.15
N ARG A 238 -11.78 8.27 -2.30
CA ARG A 238 -13.18 7.82 -2.18
C ARG A 238 -13.61 7.87 -0.73
N ILE A 239 -14.85 8.27 -0.49
CA ILE A 239 -15.48 8.23 0.84
C ILE A 239 -16.85 7.58 0.68
N ASP A 240 -17.13 6.63 1.57
CA ASP A 240 -18.46 5.99 1.66
C ASP A 240 -19.40 6.73 2.62
N ASP A 241 -20.61 6.22 2.76
CA ASP A 241 -21.68 6.76 3.62
C ASP A 241 -21.36 6.65 5.13
N ARG A 242 -20.36 5.84 5.51
CA ARG A 242 -19.87 5.69 6.90
C ARG A 242 -18.68 6.58 7.20
N GLY A 243 -18.22 7.36 6.21
CA GLY A 243 -17.01 8.16 6.30
C GLY A 243 -15.72 7.34 6.16
N LEU A 244 -15.77 6.07 5.75
CA LEU A 244 -14.57 5.30 5.48
C LEU A 244 -13.81 5.92 4.30
N LEU A 245 -12.59 6.35 4.53
CA LEU A 245 -11.70 6.92 3.52
C LEU A 245 -10.94 5.80 2.82
N CYS A 246 -11.04 5.76 1.50
CA CYS A 246 -10.22 4.89 0.66
C CYS A 246 -9.41 5.73 -0.34
N LEU A 247 -8.10 5.53 -0.36
CA LEU A 247 -7.24 6.04 -1.42
C LEU A 247 -6.69 4.87 -2.24
N GLN A 248 -6.80 4.98 -3.56
CA GLN A 248 -6.21 4.01 -4.46
C GLN A 248 -5.13 4.72 -5.31
N TYR A 249 -3.90 4.25 -5.18
CA TYR A 249 -2.73 4.82 -5.83
C TYR A 249 -2.38 4.02 -7.07
N MET A 250 -2.15 4.72 -8.18
CA MET A 250 -1.66 4.14 -9.42
C MET A 250 -0.14 4.31 -9.48
N VAL A 251 0.60 3.21 -9.30
CA VAL A 251 2.06 3.18 -9.25
C VAL A 251 2.61 2.61 -10.55
N PRO A 252 3.36 3.40 -11.35
CA PRO A 252 3.99 2.89 -12.56
C PRO A 252 5.15 1.95 -12.19
N ALA A 253 5.19 0.77 -12.79
CA ALA A 253 6.21 -0.24 -12.57
C ALA A 253 6.65 -0.81 -13.93
N ASP A 254 7.70 -0.26 -14.51
CA ASP A 254 8.28 -0.62 -15.81
C ASP A 254 7.21 -0.93 -16.90
N LYS A 255 6.86 -2.21 -17.12
CA LYS A 255 5.87 -2.66 -18.12
C LYS A 255 4.44 -2.73 -17.57
N TYR A 256 4.26 -2.61 -16.25
CA TYR A 256 3.01 -2.87 -15.55
C TYR A 256 2.55 -1.64 -14.78
N THR A 257 1.32 -1.66 -14.33
CA THR A 257 0.79 -0.71 -13.34
C THR A 257 0.45 -1.50 -12.08
N CYS A 258 1.09 -1.15 -10.98
CA CYS A 258 0.77 -1.69 -9.67
C CYS A 258 -0.17 -0.74 -8.92
N PHE A 259 -0.83 -1.27 -7.91
CA PHE A 259 -1.77 -0.51 -7.10
C PHE A 259 -1.40 -0.62 -5.63
N ILE A 260 -1.61 0.48 -4.91
CA ILE A 260 -1.61 0.51 -3.46
C ILE A 260 -2.98 1.01 -3.04
N GLU A 261 -3.58 0.37 -2.04
CA GLU A 261 -4.82 0.82 -1.42
C GLU A 261 -4.57 1.20 0.03
N TYR A 262 -5.20 2.27 0.42
CA TYR A 262 -5.23 2.77 1.77
C TYR A 262 -6.66 2.88 2.25
N PHE A 263 -6.92 2.40 3.45
CA PHE A 263 -8.19 2.58 4.14
C PHE A 263 -7.95 3.23 5.50
N CYS A 264 -8.84 4.15 5.88
CA CYS A 264 -8.82 4.79 7.19
C CYS A 264 -10.24 5.03 7.70
N THR A 265 -10.51 4.57 8.91
CA THR A 265 -11.79 4.88 9.58
C THR A 265 -11.79 6.31 10.08
N PRO A 266 -12.92 7.02 10.02
CA PRO A 266 -13.06 8.34 10.63
C PRO A 266 -12.93 8.24 12.16
N ILE A 267 -12.61 9.37 12.79
CA ILE A 267 -12.77 9.52 14.23
C ILE A 267 -14.27 9.53 14.52
N ALA A 268 -14.71 8.71 15.47
CA ALA A 268 -16.09 8.75 15.92
C ALA A 268 -16.38 10.18 16.43
N GLU A 269 -17.47 10.77 15.99
CA GLU A 269 -18.00 11.96 16.68
C GLU A 269 -18.46 11.48 18.05
N ASP A 270 -17.83 11.99 19.11
CA ASP A 270 -18.41 11.83 20.43
C ASP A 270 -19.78 12.51 20.37
N ASP A 271 -20.84 11.75 20.61
CA ASP A 271 -22.16 12.32 20.86
C ASP A 271 -22.01 13.19 22.14
N ASP A 272 -21.64 14.44 21.95
CA ASP A 272 -21.73 15.45 23.01
C ASP A 272 -23.22 15.66 23.29
N ASP A 273 -23.72 14.92 24.28
CA ASP A 273 -24.99 15.18 24.98
C ASP A 273 -24.93 16.49 25.80
#